data_0d373f17835722b88ea8ad7f7c4cf02b
#
_entry.id   0d373f17835722b88ea8ad7f7c4cf02b
#
_cell.length_a   1.000
_cell.length_b   1.000
_cell.length_c   1.000
_cell.angle_alpha   90.00
_cell.angle_beta   90.00
_cell.angle_gamma   90.00
#
_symmetry.space_group_name_H-M   'P 1'
#
loop_
_entity.id
_entity.type
_entity.pdbx_description
1 polymer ?
#
loop_
_entity_poly.entity_id
_entity_poly.type
_entity_poly.pdbx_seq_one_letter_code
_entity_poly.pdbx_strand_id
1 'polypeptide(L)' 'MAMQEIYIRNATETEARGPFTAQQVADLADAGQVTAETLVYDATAEQ' A
#
# COMPACT_ATOMS: atom_id res chain seq x y z
N MET A 1 -10.51 16.40 -7.34
CA MET A 1 -9.31 16.20 -6.55
C MET A 1 -9.01 14.70 -6.45
N ALA A 2 -7.84 14.31 -6.84
CA ALA A 2 -7.50 12.90 -6.84
C ALA A 2 -7.09 12.45 -5.44
N MET A 3 -7.59 11.30 -5.03
CA MET A 3 -7.19 10.67 -3.79
C MET A 3 -6.28 9.50 -4.11
N GLN A 4 -5.27 9.32 -3.32
CA GLN A 4 -4.38 8.18 -3.50
C GLN A 4 -5.05 6.92 -3.03
N GLU A 5 -4.92 5.87 -3.82
CA GLU A 5 -5.50 4.57 -3.52
C GLU A 5 -4.43 3.51 -3.68
N ILE A 6 -3.67 3.31 -2.65
CA ILE A 6 -2.57 2.36 -2.66
C ILE A 6 -2.95 1.18 -1.80
N TYR A 7 -2.81 -0.01 -2.35
CA TYR A 7 -3.11 -1.24 -1.64
C TYR A 7 -1.82 -1.99 -1.40
N ILE A 8 -1.70 -2.61 -0.25
CA ILE A 8 -0.52 -3.40 0.07
C ILE A 8 -0.96 -4.79 0.53
N ARG A 9 -0.12 -5.77 0.26
CA ARG A 9 -0.38 -7.14 0.65
C ARG A 9 0.96 -7.83 0.90
N ASN A 10 1.08 -8.43 2.06
CA ASN A 10 2.26 -9.23 2.33
C ASN A 10 2.15 -10.57 1.59
N ALA A 11 3.31 -11.18 1.34
CA ALA A 11 3.36 -12.42 0.56
C ALA A 11 2.54 -13.53 1.20
N THR A 12 2.39 -13.48 2.52
CA THR A 12 1.64 -14.52 3.24
C THR A 12 0.15 -14.22 3.36
N GLU A 13 -0.28 -13.07 2.87
CA GLU A 13 -1.68 -12.66 2.98
C GLU A 13 -2.39 -12.88 1.66
N THR A 14 -3.68 -13.18 1.73
CA THR A 14 -4.48 -13.40 0.54
C THR A 14 -5.27 -12.18 0.13
N GLU A 15 -5.37 -11.18 0.99
CA GLU A 15 -6.14 -9.98 0.72
C GLU A 15 -5.30 -8.75 0.90
N ALA A 16 -5.44 -7.83 -0.03
CA ALA A 16 -4.76 -6.55 0.06
C ALA A 16 -5.48 -5.66 1.06
N ARG A 17 -4.72 -4.75 1.66
CA ARG A 17 -5.24 -3.75 2.56
C ARG A 17 -5.21 -2.40 1.90
N GLY A 18 -6.14 -1.56 2.26
CA GLY A 18 -6.19 -0.22 1.76
C GLY A 18 -7.61 0.22 1.58
N PRO A 19 -7.78 1.32 0.93
CA PRO A 19 -6.74 2.14 0.30
C PRO A 19 -5.93 2.95 1.31
N PHE A 20 -4.67 3.16 0.99
CA PHE A 20 -3.78 4.00 1.78
C PHE A 20 -3.29 5.15 0.94
N THR A 21 -2.90 6.24 1.60
CA THR A 21 -2.20 7.33 0.92
C THR A 21 -0.71 7.02 0.91
N ALA A 22 0.04 7.77 0.08
CA ALA A 22 1.49 7.61 0.06
C ALA A 22 2.09 7.88 1.44
N GLN A 23 1.54 8.86 2.14
CA GLN A 23 2.02 9.17 3.49
C GLN A 23 1.80 7.98 4.43
N GLN A 24 0.64 7.36 4.32
CA GLN A 24 0.34 6.21 5.18
C GLN A 24 1.26 5.03 4.86
N VAL A 25 1.56 4.83 3.58
CA VAL A 25 2.46 3.75 3.20
C VAL A 25 3.86 4.03 3.75
N ALA A 26 4.30 5.29 3.68
CA ALA A 26 5.60 5.66 4.23
C ALA A 26 5.64 5.40 5.73
N ASP A 27 4.56 5.72 6.42
CA ASP A 27 4.49 5.47 7.86
C ASP A 27 4.54 3.99 8.17
N LEU A 28 3.86 3.18 7.38
CA LEU A 28 3.88 1.74 7.57
C LEU A 28 5.27 1.17 7.33
N ALA A 29 5.95 1.68 6.31
CA ALA A 29 7.31 1.23 6.02
C ALA A 29 8.25 1.59 7.17
N ASP A 30 8.07 2.77 7.72
CA ASP A 30 8.90 3.23 8.83
C ASP A 30 8.66 2.37 10.08
N ALA A 31 7.44 1.87 10.23
CA ALA A 31 7.09 1.00 11.36
C ALA A 31 7.47 -0.46 11.11
N GLY A 32 8.04 -0.78 9.97
CA GLY A 32 8.44 -2.13 9.66
C GLY A 32 7.29 -2.99 9.13
N GLN A 33 6.18 -2.38 8.78
CA GLN A 33 5.02 -3.11 8.27
C GLN A 33 5.14 -3.40 6.78
N VAL A 34 6.00 -2.69 6.08
CA VAL A 34 6.25 -2.89 4.65
C VAL A 34 7.68 -3.38 4.50
N THR A 35 7.84 -4.54 3.92
CA THR A 35 9.16 -5.17 3.77
C THR A 35 9.42 -5.43 2.29
N ALA A 36 10.56 -6.04 2.00
CA ALA A 36 10.91 -6.38 0.62
C ALA A 36 9.93 -7.38 0.02
N GLU A 37 9.20 -8.10 0.85
CA GLU A 37 8.24 -9.11 0.38
C GLU A 37 6.82 -8.57 0.31
N THR A 38 6.63 -7.30 0.63
CA THR A 38 5.32 -6.69 0.57
C THR A 38 5.03 -6.26 -0.87
N LEU A 39 3.85 -6.60 -1.34
CA LEU A 39 3.42 -6.20 -2.67
C LEU A 39 2.63 -4.92 -2.57
N VAL A 40 2.93 -3.98 -3.45
CA VAL A 40 2.29 -2.66 -3.45
C VAL A 40 1.60 -2.47 -4.78
N TYR A 41 0.33 -2.11 -4.74
CA TYR A 41 -0.45 -1.84 -5.92
C TYR A 41 -1.02 -0.43 -5.83
N ASP A 42 -0.69 0.41 -6.79
CA ASP A 42 -1.13 1.80 -6.83
C ASP A 42 -2.21 1.95 -7.87
N ALA A 43 -3.42 2.14 -7.43
CA ALA A 43 -4.56 2.33 -8.30
C ALA A 43 -4.91 3.80 -8.51
N THR A 44 -4.10 4.71 -7.95
CA THR A 44 -4.41 6.14 -7.98
C THR A 44 -4.51 6.66 -9.41
N ALA A 45 -3.61 6.22 -10.26
CA ALA A 45 -3.52 6.74 -11.62
C ALA A 45 -4.40 5.98 -12.60
N GLU A 46 -5.28 5.19 -12.11
CA GLU A 46 -6.18 4.41 -12.97
C GLU A 46 -7.06 5.32 -13.79
N GLN A 47 -7.16 5.08 -15.06
CA GLN A 47 -7.98 5.89 -15.96
C GLN A 47 -9.01 5.04 -16.65
#